data_33ba311c001e94bfb865e36fff08f2cb
#
_entry.id   33ba311c001e94bfb865e36fff08f2cb
#
_cell.length_a   1.000
_cell.length_b   1.000
_cell.length_c   1.000
_cell.angle_alpha   90.00
_cell.angle_beta   90.00
_cell.angle_gamma   90.00
#
_symmetry.space_group_name_H-M   'P 1'
#
loop_
_entity.id
_entity.type
_entity.pdbx_description
1 polymer ?
#
loop_
_entity_poly.entity_id
_entity_poly.type
_entity_poly.pdbx_seq_one_letter_code
_entity_poly.pdbx_strand_id
1 'polypeptide(L)'
;MRLSNVILRVSDLAESIAFWRDLVGLDLSWSGDEFAFFAVGDNQLTLNQPLVFEDQSSDTEIVFEVEEVYSVISEMRERGVPFDVEPRAVTSDAERTLYAAHFRDPDGHVASVTGWVEGAE
;
A
#
# COMPACT_ATOMS: atom_id res chain seq x y z
N MET A 1 -8.73 21.63 -4.80
CA MET A 1 -9.09 20.31 -4.22
C MET A 1 -7.89 19.40 -4.32
N ARG A 2 -7.59 18.66 -3.23
CA ARG A 2 -6.52 17.65 -3.25
C ARG A 2 -6.89 16.53 -2.30
N LEU A 3 -6.40 15.34 -2.62
CA LEU A 3 -6.59 14.20 -1.73
C LEU A 3 -5.59 14.34 -0.58
N SER A 4 -6.09 14.43 0.66
CA SER A 4 -5.21 14.65 1.80
C SER A 4 -4.95 13.38 2.60
N ASN A 5 -5.86 12.43 2.55
CA ASN A 5 -5.83 11.33 3.50
C ASN A 5 -6.67 10.16 2.99
N VAL A 6 -6.22 8.95 3.25
CA VAL A 6 -7.01 7.73 3.03
C VAL A 6 -7.11 7.03 4.38
N ILE A 7 -8.31 6.63 4.76
CA ILE A 7 -8.53 5.97 6.05
C ILE A 7 -8.93 4.52 5.81
N LEU A 8 -8.20 3.60 6.44
CA LEU A 8 -8.51 2.18 6.42
C LEU A 8 -8.99 1.75 7.79
N ARG A 9 -10.12 1.07 7.83
CA ARG A 9 -10.61 0.49 9.07
C ARG A 9 -9.94 -0.85 9.29
N VAL A 10 -9.44 -1.07 10.50
CA VAL A 10 -8.67 -2.26 10.81
C VAL A 10 -9.23 -2.93 12.06
N SER A 11 -9.04 -4.24 12.15
CA SER A 11 -9.52 -5.00 13.28
C SER A 11 -8.54 -5.02 14.45
N ASP A 12 -7.25 -4.87 14.16
CA ASP A 12 -6.19 -4.90 15.17
C ASP A 12 -5.17 -3.84 14.80
N LEU A 13 -5.19 -2.72 15.52
CA LEU A 13 -4.35 -1.58 15.16
C LEU A 13 -2.86 -1.92 15.27
N ALA A 14 -2.46 -2.64 16.32
CA ALA A 14 -1.05 -2.97 16.51
C ALA A 14 -0.52 -3.85 15.37
N GLU A 15 -1.31 -4.84 14.97
CA GLU A 15 -0.94 -5.71 13.86
C GLU A 15 -0.85 -4.93 12.56
N SER A 16 -1.81 -4.05 12.34
CA SER A 16 -1.85 -3.25 11.11
C SER A 16 -0.69 -2.26 11.07
N ILE A 17 -0.36 -1.64 12.19
CA ILE A 17 0.79 -0.74 12.25
C ILE A 17 2.06 -1.51 11.88
N ALA A 18 2.24 -2.69 12.44
CA ALA A 18 3.43 -3.49 12.15
C ALA A 18 3.49 -3.84 10.66
N PHE A 19 2.36 -4.17 10.07
CA PHE A 19 2.31 -4.49 8.64
C PHE A 19 2.75 -3.31 7.79
N TRP A 20 2.09 -2.16 7.97
CA TRP A 20 2.36 -1.01 7.10
C TRP A 20 3.72 -0.37 7.37
N ARG A 21 4.18 -0.38 8.60
CA ARG A 21 5.47 0.18 8.98
C ARG A 21 6.63 -0.74 8.63
N ASP A 22 6.53 -2.02 9.03
CA ASP A 22 7.67 -2.92 8.98
C ASP A 22 7.75 -3.71 7.69
N LEU A 23 6.63 -4.13 7.11
CA LEU A 23 6.62 -4.93 5.89
C LEU A 23 6.53 -4.05 4.66
N VAL A 24 5.57 -3.13 4.62
CA VAL A 24 5.43 -2.22 3.48
C VAL A 24 6.51 -1.15 3.52
N GLY A 25 6.84 -0.65 4.71
CA GLY A 25 7.93 0.30 4.86
C GLY A 25 7.50 1.75 4.89
N LEU A 26 6.26 2.03 5.32
CA LEU A 26 5.79 3.41 5.42
C LEU A 26 6.27 4.05 6.72
N ASP A 27 6.37 5.37 6.72
CA ASP A 27 6.84 6.14 7.86
C ASP A 27 5.69 6.45 8.81
N LEU A 28 5.73 5.88 10.01
CA LEU A 28 4.72 6.15 11.04
C LEU A 28 4.96 7.53 11.63
N SER A 29 3.95 8.41 11.54
CA SER A 29 4.05 9.77 12.10
C SER A 29 3.55 9.82 13.52
N TRP A 30 2.51 9.05 13.84
CA TRP A 30 1.88 9.11 15.16
C TRP A 30 0.97 7.91 15.34
N SER A 31 0.82 7.46 16.58
CA SER A 31 -0.15 6.42 16.89
C SER A 31 -0.73 6.64 18.28
N GLY A 32 -1.99 6.27 18.44
CA GLY A 32 -2.70 6.32 19.70
C GLY A 32 -3.49 5.03 19.88
N ASP A 33 -4.57 5.09 20.65
CA ASP A 33 -5.35 3.89 20.97
C ASP A 33 -6.27 3.45 19.82
N GLU A 34 -6.73 4.40 19.01
CA GLU A 34 -7.68 4.12 17.94
C GLU A 34 -7.15 4.40 16.55
N PHE A 35 -6.13 5.24 16.45
CA PHE A 35 -5.67 5.73 15.16
C PHE A 35 -4.15 5.63 15.03
N ALA A 36 -3.68 5.49 13.80
CA ALA A 36 -2.27 5.62 13.47
C ALA A 36 -2.17 6.38 12.15
N PHE A 37 -1.21 7.30 12.05
CA PHE A 37 -0.99 8.11 10.86
C PHE A 37 0.36 7.80 10.25
N PHE A 38 0.36 7.56 8.94
CA PHE A 38 1.58 7.34 8.16
C PHE A 38 1.73 8.46 7.15
N ALA A 39 2.96 8.95 7.02
CA ALA A 39 3.28 9.92 5.98
C ALA A 39 3.61 9.18 4.69
N VAL A 40 2.96 9.53 3.59
CA VAL A 40 3.18 8.90 2.29
C VAL A 40 3.29 10.02 1.27
N GLY A 41 4.53 10.44 0.97
CA GLY A 41 4.73 11.61 0.13
C GLY A 41 4.05 12.82 0.75
N ASP A 42 3.22 13.49 -0.02
CA ASP A 42 2.46 14.65 0.45
C ASP A 42 1.11 14.26 1.04
N ASN A 43 0.83 12.97 1.11
CA ASN A 43 -0.45 12.46 1.58
C ASN A 43 -0.30 11.72 2.90
N GLN A 44 -1.43 11.28 3.43
CA GLN A 44 -1.44 10.57 4.70
C GLN A 44 -2.29 9.31 4.56
N LEU A 45 -1.80 8.22 5.10
CA LEU A 45 -2.58 7.00 5.28
C LEU A 45 -2.92 6.91 6.76
N THR A 46 -4.20 6.75 7.08
CA THR A 46 -4.66 6.62 8.46
C THR A 46 -5.23 5.24 8.68
N LEU A 47 -4.84 4.61 9.77
CA LEU A 47 -5.48 3.38 10.24
C LEU A 47 -6.41 3.75 11.38
N ASN A 48 -7.59 3.15 11.38
CA ASN A 48 -8.58 3.39 12.42
C ASN A 48 -9.14 2.06 12.91
N GLN A 49 -8.97 1.79 14.20
CA GLN A 49 -9.58 0.62 14.83
C GLN A 49 -10.82 1.07 15.58
N PRO A 50 -12.04 0.87 15.01
CA PRO A 50 -13.25 1.28 15.69
C PRO A 50 -13.57 0.33 16.84
N LEU A 51 -14.43 0.78 17.77
CA LEU A 51 -14.85 -0.06 18.88
C LEU A 51 -15.55 -1.33 18.40
N VAL A 52 -16.33 -1.19 17.33
CA VAL A 52 -16.99 -2.33 16.70
C VAL A 52 -16.49 -2.38 15.26
N PHE A 53 -15.77 -3.45 14.94
CA PHE A 53 -15.25 -3.65 13.59
C PHE A 53 -16.25 -4.50 12.80
N GLU A 54 -16.63 -4.01 11.62
CA GLU A 54 -17.44 -4.76 10.69
C GLU A 54 -16.62 -4.98 9.44
N ASP A 55 -16.43 -6.25 9.11
CA ASP A 55 -15.69 -6.61 7.91
C ASP A 55 -16.46 -6.13 6.69
N GLN A 56 -15.84 -5.30 5.90
CA GLN A 56 -16.45 -4.77 4.69
C GLN A 56 -15.56 -5.08 3.52
N SER A 57 -16.05 -5.91 2.62
CA SER A 57 -15.34 -6.12 1.38
C SER A 57 -15.32 -4.77 0.65
N SER A 58 -14.21 -4.45 0.05
CA SER A 58 -14.02 -3.14 -0.54
C SER A 58 -13.62 -3.25 -1.99
N ASP A 59 -14.21 -2.41 -2.82
CA ASP A 59 -13.79 -2.28 -4.20
C ASP A 59 -12.71 -1.21 -4.34
N THR A 60 -12.25 -0.66 -3.23
CA THR A 60 -11.24 0.39 -3.23
C THR A 60 -9.85 -0.22 -3.23
N GLU A 61 -8.97 0.36 -4.01
CA GLU A 61 -7.58 -0.08 -4.09
C GLU A 61 -6.69 1.13 -3.85
N ILE A 62 -5.65 0.94 -3.03
CA ILE A 62 -4.65 1.98 -2.80
C ILE A 62 -3.49 1.71 -3.74
N VAL A 63 -3.14 2.70 -4.54
CA VAL A 63 -2.07 2.55 -5.52
C VAL A 63 -0.89 3.42 -5.10
N PHE A 64 0.26 2.79 -4.90
CA PHE A 64 1.51 3.47 -4.60
C PHE A 64 2.36 3.49 -5.86
N GLU A 65 2.95 4.64 -6.15
CA GLU A 65 3.88 4.72 -7.27
C GLU A 65 5.29 4.87 -6.73
N VAL A 66 6.22 4.09 -7.28
CA VAL A 66 7.62 4.12 -6.88
C VAL A 66 8.48 4.22 -8.14
N GLU A 67 9.76 4.60 -7.96
CA GLU A 67 10.64 4.76 -9.11
C GLU A 67 11.28 3.46 -9.56
N GLU A 68 11.69 2.63 -8.62
CA GLU A 68 12.37 1.36 -8.93
C GLU A 68 11.45 0.21 -8.57
N VAL A 69 10.46 -0.02 -9.44
CA VAL A 69 9.34 -0.89 -9.09
C VAL A 69 9.78 -2.32 -8.77
N TYR A 70 10.68 -2.89 -9.57
CA TYR A 70 11.11 -4.27 -9.31
C TYR A 70 11.91 -4.39 -8.03
N SER A 71 12.77 -3.39 -7.74
CA SER A 71 13.54 -3.39 -6.50
C SER A 71 12.65 -3.27 -5.28
N VAL A 72 11.67 -2.37 -5.35
CA VAL A 72 10.76 -2.14 -4.22
C VAL A 72 9.93 -3.39 -3.94
N ILE A 73 9.40 -4.02 -5.00
CA ILE A 73 8.61 -5.24 -4.82
C ILE A 73 9.46 -6.35 -4.22
N SER A 74 10.70 -6.49 -4.70
CA SER A 74 11.61 -7.51 -4.17
C SER A 74 11.89 -7.30 -2.69
N GLU A 75 12.15 -6.05 -2.29
CA GLU A 75 12.41 -5.73 -0.89
C GLU A 75 11.19 -6.00 -0.02
N MET A 76 10.01 -5.65 -0.52
CA MET A 76 8.78 -5.89 0.23
C MET A 76 8.53 -7.39 0.41
N ARG A 77 8.80 -8.20 -0.64
CA ARG A 77 8.69 -9.65 -0.52
C ARG A 77 9.63 -10.21 0.53
N GLU A 78 10.86 -9.71 0.56
CA GLU A 78 11.83 -10.16 1.53
C GLU A 78 11.39 -9.87 2.96
N ARG A 79 10.65 -8.78 3.14
CA ARG A 79 10.11 -8.43 4.47
C ARG A 79 8.82 -9.18 4.80
N GLY A 80 8.26 -9.91 3.83
CA GLY A 80 7.09 -10.74 4.10
C GLY A 80 5.77 -10.24 3.55
N VAL A 81 5.78 -9.21 2.69
CA VAL A 81 4.52 -8.76 2.07
C VAL A 81 4.02 -9.84 1.11
N PRO A 82 2.77 -10.29 1.27
CA PRO A 82 2.25 -11.38 0.43
C PRO A 82 1.63 -10.82 -0.84
N PHE A 83 2.40 -10.81 -1.92
CA PHE A 83 1.87 -10.36 -3.21
C PHE A 83 0.98 -11.43 -3.82
N ASP A 84 -0.25 -11.03 -4.16
CA ASP A 84 -1.21 -11.92 -4.80
C ASP A 84 -0.92 -12.11 -6.28
N VAL A 85 -0.39 -11.07 -6.91
CA VAL A 85 -0.17 -11.06 -8.36
C VAL A 85 1.25 -10.62 -8.61
N GLU A 86 1.96 -11.37 -9.46
CA GLU A 86 3.32 -11.02 -9.86
C GLU A 86 3.32 -9.72 -10.65
N PRO A 87 4.44 -9.00 -10.67
CA PRO A 87 4.52 -7.76 -11.45
C PRO A 87 4.18 -8.02 -12.91
N ARG A 88 3.30 -7.21 -13.46
CA ARG A 88 2.90 -7.36 -14.85
C ARG A 88 2.70 -5.99 -15.47
N ALA A 89 2.80 -5.97 -16.80
CA ALA A 89 2.59 -4.75 -17.55
C ALA A 89 1.11 -4.39 -17.55
N VAL A 90 0.81 -3.14 -17.21
CA VAL A 90 -0.56 -2.64 -17.17
C VAL A 90 -0.87 -1.82 -18.40
N THR A 91 0.04 -0.91 -18.74
CA THR A 91 -0.11 -0.06 -19.93
C THR A 91 1.28 0.40 -20.35
N SER A 92 1.37 0.90 -21.57
CA SER A 92 2.63 1.41 -22.08
C SER A 92 2.40 2.52 -23.06
N ASP A 93 3.40 3.39 -23.20
CA ASP A 93 3.44 4.36 -24.27
C ASP A 93 4.69 4.08 -25.10
N ALA A 94 5.09 5.03 -25.96
CA ALA A 94 6.20 4.80 -26.88
C ALA A 94 7.54 4.61 -26.18
N GLU A 95 7.67 5.04 -24.95
CA GLU A 95 8.97 5.10 -24.27
C GLU A 95 9.07 4.22 -23.04
N ARG A 96 7.95 3.90 -22.39
CA ARG A 96 8.00 3.19 -21.12
C ARG A 96 6.74 2.37 -20.89
N THR A 97 6.86 1.44 -19.96
CA THR A 97 5.76 0.54 -19.60
C THR A 97 5.51 0.64 -18.10
N LEU A 98 4.25 0.70 -17.70
CA LEU A 98 3.85 0.73 -16.30
C LEU A 98 3.64 -0.70 -15.83
N TYR A 99 4.36 -1.06 -14.77
CA TYR A 99 4.22 -2.37 -14.14
C TYR A 99 3.54 -2.23 -12.79
N ALA A 100 2.81 -3.25 -12.39
CA ALA A 100 2.08 -3.27 -11.13
C ALA A 100 2.12 -4.65 -10.49
N ALA A 101 2.15 -4.67 -9.17
CA ALA A 101 1.97 -5.88 -8.38
C ALA A 101 1.00 -5.55 -7.26
N HIS A 102 0.21 -6.54 -6.84
CA HIS A 102 -0.88 -6.33 -5.87
C HIS A 102 -0.66 -7.15 -4.61
N PHE A 103 -1.05 -6.57 -3.48
CA PHE A 103 -1.00 -7.28 -2.20
C PHE A 103 -2.21 -6.89 -1.35
N ARG A 104 -2.38 -7.59 -0.23
CA ARG A 104 -3.45 -7.30 0.72
C ARG A 104 -2.86 -7.13 2.10
N ASP A 105 -3.46 -6.22 2.87
CA ASP A 105 -3.06 -6.05 4.26
C ASP A 105 -3.79 -7.09 5.13
N PRO A 106 -3.54 -7.12 6.47
CA PRO A 106 -4.18 -8.13 7.33
C PRO A 106 -5.69 -8.11 7.33
N ASP A 107 -6.31 -6.99 7.01
CA ASP A 107 -7.78 -6.89 6.96
C ASP A 107 -8.31 -7.07 5.54
N GLY A 108 -7.45 -7.39 4.58
CA GLY A 108 -7.89 -7.67 3.22
C GLY A 108 -8.00 -6.47 2.31
N HIS A 109 -7.51 -5.31 2.74
CA HIS A 109 -7.52 -4.14 1.87
C HIS A 109 -6.55 -4.35 0.71
N VAL A 110 -7.01 -4.05 -0.49
CA VAL A 110 -6.20 -4.23 -1.69
C VAL A 110 -5.29 -3.03 -1.88
N ALA A 111 -4.03 -3.30 -2.17
CA ALA A 111 -3.07 -2.26 -2.51
C ALA A 111 -2.20 -2.72 -3.66
N SER A 112 -1.61 -1.78 -4.37
CA SER A 112 -0.68 -2.12 -5.44
C SER A 112 0.52 -1.20 -5.41
N VAL A 113 1.62 -1.71 -5.95
CA VAL A 113 2.84 -0.94 -6.15
C VAL A 113 3.04 -0.86 -7.65
N THR A 114 3.18 0.36 -8.16
CA THR A 114 3.34 0.60 -9.59
C THR A 114 4.60 1.39 -9.86
N GLY A 115 5.13 1.24 -11.06
CA GLY A 115 6.28 2.03 -11.48
C GLY A 115 6.49 1.92 -12.97
N TRP A 116 7.03 2.99 -13.55
CA TRP A 116 7.33 3.04 -14.97
C TRP A 116 8.73 2.51 -15.23
N VAL A 117 8.85 1.66 -16.24
CA VAL A 117 10.14 1.13 -16.67
C VAL A 117 10.36 1.59 -18.11
N GLU A 118 11.47 2.26 -18.32
CA GLU A 118 11.79 2.80 -19.63
C GLU A 118 12.39 1.72 -20.53
N GLY A 119 12.13 1.86 -21.81
CA GLY A 119 12.72 1.02 -22.83
C GLY A 119 12.19 -0.37 -22.90
N ALA A 120 11.27 -0.70 -22.22
CA ALA A 120 10.87 -1.98 -22.06
C ALA A 120 10.35 -2.78 -22.94
N GLU A 121 10.17 -3.56 -23.14
CA GLU A 121 9.58 -4.37 -23.62
C GLU A 121 9.07 -5.26 -23.23
#